data_8aac75e816dfbcab683972abfb691073
#
_entry.id   8aac75e816dfbcab683972abfb691073
#
_cell.length_a   1.000
_cell.length_b   1.000
_cell.length_c   1.000
_cell.angle_alpha   90.00
_cell.angle_beta   90.00
_cell.angle_gamma   90.00
#
_symmetry.space_group_name_H-M   'P 1'
#
loop_
_entity.id
_entity.type
_entity.pdbx_description
1 polymer ?
#
loop_
_entity_poly.entity_id
_entity_poly.type
_entity_poly.pdbx_seq_one_letter_code
_entity_poly.pdbx_strand_id
1 'polypeptide(L)'
;KTAYEIMPSLVGAEMCIRDRSPIIGNWLTPQGKVDPEVYLALITMHGTIMVFFVLTAGLSGTFSNFLIPLQVGARDFASGFLNMLSYWFFFLSSIVMFISIFVEGGPASGGWTIYPPLSALPQAISGSAMGMTLWLVSMSLFIVSALLGALNYITTVINLRTEGMTFFRMPLTIWAFLITAILGVLSFPVLLSAALLLIMDRSFGTSFYLSDIYIAGEALSNQGGSAILFQHLFWFLGHPEVYIVILPSLGITSEIIATCSRKPIFGYRAMVYSLLGIGVLSFVVWAHHMFISGMNPFLGSVFTILTLIIAVPSAVKAFNYIATLWRGNIVFTPAMLFSIGLVSFFISGGVTGLFLGNSVIDINLHDTYFVVAHFHIVMGSASFFGLFAGVYHWFPKMFGRMMNRNLGYVHFWITFIGAYLVFFPLHYIGICLLYTSDAADE
;
A
#
# COMPACT_ATOMS: atom_id res chain seq x y z
N LYS A 1 25.21 0.46 0.52
CA LYS A 1 25.23 1.93 0.29
C LYS A 1 24.68 2.60 1.54
N THR A 2 25.47 3.46 2.14
CA THR A 2 25.09 4.20 3.34
C THR A 2 24.05 5.28 3.02
N ALA A 3 23.26 5.73 4.01
CA ALA A 3 22.32 6.85 3.85
C ALA A 3 22.97 8.09 3.20
N TYR A 4 24.28 8.24 3.32
CA TYR A 4 25.10 9.28 2.67
C TYR A 4 25.16 9.17 1.14
N GLU A 5 25.00 7.99 0.55
CA GLU A 5 25.03 7.80 -0.92
C GLU A 5 23.66 7.96 -1.56
N ILE A 6 22.59 7.85 -0.77
CA ILE A 6 21.20 8.11 -1.22
C ILE A 6 20.90 9.61 -1.25
N MET A 7 21.54 10.39 -0.37
CA MET A 7 21.37 11.86 -0.32
C MET A 7 21.71 12.60 -1.61
N PRO A 8 22.78 12.28 -2.38
CA PRO A 8 23.03 12.96 -3.65
C PRO A 8 21.97 12.72 -4.72
N SER A 9 21.31 11.55 -4.73
CA SER A 9 20.25 11.24 -5.69
C SER A 9 18.95 11.97 -5.40
N LEU A 10 18.62 12.12 -4.11
CA LEU A 10 17.51 12.95 -3.65
C LEU A 10 17.79 14.44 -3.89
N VAL A 11 19.02 14.89 -3.60
CA VAL A 11 19.47 16.27 -3.86
C VAL A 11 19.46 16.59 -5.36
N GLY A 12 19.80 15.63 -6.23
CA GLY A 12 19.73 15.82 -7.69
C GLY A 12 18.29 15.97 -8.18
N ALA A 13 17.34 15.18 -7.67
CA ALA A 13 15.92 15.33 -7.99
C ALA A 13 15.35 16.64 -7.42
N GLU A 14 15.74 17.03 -6.21
CA GLU A 14 15.38 18.33 -5.61
C GLU A 14 15.93 19.51 -6.41
N MET A 15 17.16 19.44 -6.90
CA MET A 15 17.72 20.48 -7.78
C MET A 15 16.91 20.62 -9.07
N CYS A 16 16.48 19.53 -9.69
CA CYS A 16 15.66 19.58 -10.91
C CYS A 16 14.27 20.20 -10.66
N ILE A 17 13.68 19.97 -9.50
CA ILE A 17 12.38 20.57 -9.12
C ILE A 17 12.57 22.05 -8.75
N ARG A 18 13.63 22.37 -8.05
CA ARG A 18 13.95 23.72 -7.59
C ARG A 18 14.23 24.70 -8.73
N ASP A 19 15.05 24.30 -9.70
CA ASP A 19 15.48 25.16 -10.79
C ASP A 19 14.38 25.43 -11.82
N ARG A 20 13.33 24.61 -11.83
CA ARG A 20 12.23 24.71 -12.81
C ARG A 20 10.94 25.35 -12.28
N SER A 21 10.81 25.59 -10.98
CA SER A 21 9.64 26.25 -10.41
C SER A 21 10.01 27.27 -9.32
N PRO A 22 10.53 28.45 -9.71
CA PRO A 22 10.91 29.51 -8.75
C PRO A 22 9.72 30.02 -7.91
N ILE A 23 8.49 29.86 -8.39
CA ILE A 23 7.29 30.32 -7.70
C ILE A 23 6.96 29.42 -6.51
N ILE A 24 7.01 28.09 -6.67
CA ILE A 24 6.66 27.12 -5.63
C ILE A 24 7.83 26.96 -4.64
N GLY A 25 9.07 26.92 -5.13
CA GLY A 25 10.26 26.76 -4.30
C GLY A 25 10.47 27.92 -3.33
N ASN A 26 10.33 29.16 -3.77
CA ASN A 26 10.51 30.35 -2.92
C ASN A 26 9.35 30.57 -1.94
N TRP A 27 8.16 30.04 -2.23
CA TRP A 27 6.99 30.20 -1.34
C TRP A 27 6.98 29.17 -0.20
N LEU A 28 7.39 27.94 -0.50
CA LEU A 28 7.42 26.85 0.52
C LEU A 28 8.70 26.86 1.34
N THR A 29 9.80 27.41 0.83
CA THR A 29 11.08 27.44 1.52
C THR A 29 11.82 28.74 1.24
N PRO A 30 11.89 29.66 2.23
CA PRO A 30 12.58 30.96 2.07
C PRO A 30 14.05 30.86 1.63
N GLN A 31 14.69 29.70 1.86
CA GLN A 31 16.09 29.45 1.47
C GLN A 31 16.20 28.59 0.19
N GLY A 32 15.10 28.25 -0.47
CA GLY A 32 15.07 27.45 -1.71
C GLY A 32 15.41 25.97 -1.52
N LYS A 33 15.48 25.46 -0.27
CA LYS A 33 15.72 24.04 0.05
C LYS A 33 14.77 23.60 1.14
N VAL A 34 14.14 22.43 0.98
CA VAL A 34 13.45 21.74 2.07
C VAL A 34 14.51 21.09 2.95
N ASP A 35 14.40 21.28 4.24
CA ASP A 35 15.26 20.58 5.20
C ASP A 35 15.10 19.06 5.02
N PRO A 36 16.21 18.28 4.93
CA PRO A 36 16.13 16.83 4.74
C PRO A 36 15.30 16.11 5.80
N GLU A 37 15.33 16.56 7.04
CA GLU A 37 14.54 15.95 8.13
C GLU A 37 13.04 16.22 7.93
N VAL A 38 12.68 17.43 7.53
CA VAL A 38 11.29 17.79 7.20
C VAL A 38 10.82 16.98 5.99
N TYR A 39 11.66 16.82 4.97
CA TYR A 39 11.34 16.00 3.80
C TYR A 39 11.09 14.53 4.19
N LEU A 40 11.99 13.91 4.97
CA LEU A 40 11.83 12.55 5.47
C LEU A 40 10.57 12.39 6.32
N ALA A 41 10.24 13.37 7.15
CA ALA A 41 9.00 13.38 7.92
C ALA A 41 7.75 13.42 7.01
N LEU A 42 7.77 14.27 5.98
CA LEU A 42 6.66 14.38 5.02
C LEU A 42 6.44 13.09 4.25
N ILE A 43 7.48 12.44 3.71
CA ILE A 43 7.34 11.17 2.99
C ILE A 43 6.91 10.03 3.91
N THR A 44 7.40 10.00 5.16
CA THR A 44 6.98 9.00 6.17
C THR A 44 5.50 9.12 6.47
N MET A 45 5.03 10.33 6.75
CA MET A 45 3.63 10.59 7.03
C MET A 45 2.75 10.36 5.80
N HIS A 46 3.21 10.79 4.59
CA HIS A 46 2.53 10.50 3.33
C HIS A 46 2.33 9.00 3.14
N GLY A 47 3.40 8.21 3.20
CA GLY A 47 3.32 6.76 3.03
C GLY A 47 2.39 6.10 4.04
N THR A 48 2.54 6.44 5.33
CA THR A 48 1.72 5.91 6.41
C THR A 48 0.23 6.23 6.23
N ILE A 49 -0.10 7.51 6.01
CA ILE A 49 -1.48 7.96 5.88
C ILE A 49 -2.13 7.37 4.62
N MET A 50 -1.43 7.40 3.48
CA MET A 50 -1.99 6.89 2.22
C MET A 50 -2.22 5.38 2.26
N VAL A 51 -1.27 4.59 2.74
CA VAL A 51 -1.40 3.14 2.76
C VAL A 51 -2.44 2.70 3.79
N PHE A 52 -2.28 3.07 5.05
CA PHE A 52 -3.11 2.52 6.13
C PHE A 52 -4.43 3.27 6.32
N PHE A 53 -4.42 4.60 6.40
CA PHE A 53 -5.62 5.36 6.74
C PHE A 53 -6.52 5.61 5.53
N VAL A 54 -5.95 5.91 4.36
CA VAL A 54 -6.74 6.24 3.17
C VAL A 54 -7.10 4.99 2.36
N LEU A 55 -6.11 4.19 1.95
CA LEU A 55 -6.38 3.06 1.07
C LEU A 55 -6.90 1.86 1.86
N THR A 56 -6.26 1.45 2.94
CA THR A 56 -6.72 0.27 3.70
C THR A 56 -8.01 0.57 4.44
N ALA A 57 -8.08 1.58 5.28
CA ALA A 57 -9.29 1.88 6.03
C ALA A 57 -10.33 2.62 5.18
N GLY A 58 -9.95 3.64 4.42
CA GLY A 58 -10.88 4.46 3.65
C GLY A 58 -11.54 3.67 2.51
N LEU A 59 -10.75 3.02 1.64
CA LEU A 59 -11.29 2.23 0.53
C LEU A 59 -11.96 0.95 1.05
N SER A 60 -11.18 0.11 1.73
CA SER A 60 -11.65 -1.21 2.17
C SER A 60 -12.75 -1.07 3.22
N GLY A 61 -12.55 -0.26 4.26
CA GLY A 61 -13.51 -0.08 5.34
C GLY A 61 -14.83 0.55 4.90
N THR A 62 -14.80 1.60 4.05
CA THR A 62 -16.02 2.27 3.60
C THR A 62 -16.85 1.36 2.70
N PHE A 63 -16.24 0.79 1.66
CA PHE A 63 -16.99 -0.03 0.70
C PHE A 63 -17.38 -1.38 1.27
N SER A 64 -16.57 -2.01 2.12
CA SER A 64 -16.97 -3.26 2.76
C SER A 64 -18.19 -3.07 3.66
N ASN A 65 -18.21 -2.00 4.48
CA ASN A 65 -19.33 -1.69 5.36
C ASN A 65 -20.61 -1.43 4.59
N PHE A 66 -20.53 -0.85 3.40
CA PHE A 66 -21.68 -0.62 2.55
C PHE A 66 -22.09 -1.86 1.73
N LEU A 67 -21.12 -2.52 1.08
CA LEU A 67 -21.41 -3.55 0.08
C LEU A 67 -21.58 -4.95 0.66
N ILE A 68 -20.86 -5.34 1.73
CA ILE A 68 -20.94 -6.71 2.24
C ILE A 68 -22.36 -7.06 2.65
N PRO A 69 -23.04 -6.34 3.56
CA PRO A 69 -24.41 -6.69 3.94
C PRO A 69 -25.36 -6.67 2.73
N LEU A 70 -25.26 -5.68 1.87
CA LEU A 70 -26.13 -5.55 0.70
C LEU A 70 -25.97 -6.70 -0.30
N GLN A 71 -24.72 -7.09 -0.59
CA GLN A 71 -24.44 -8.06 -1.64
C GLN A 71 -24.59 -9.52 -1.16
N VAL A 72 -24.42 -9.78 0.13
CA VAL A 72 -24.70 -11.11 0.69
C VAL A 72 -26.17 -11.28 1.12
N GLY A 73 -26.95 -10.20 1.12
CA GLY A 73 -28.37 -10.20 1.52
C GLY A 73 -28.57 -10.24 3.03
N ALA A 74 -27.58 -9.85 3.82
CA ALA A 74 -27.68 -9.71 5.26
C ALA A 74 -28.33 -8.37 5.64
N ARG A 75 -29.03 -8.34 6.78
CA ARG A 75 -29.60 -7.08 7.32
C ARG A 75 -28.50 -6.16 7.85
N ASP A 76 -27.47 -6.74 8.45
CA ASP A 76 -26.33 -6.05 9.05
C ASP A 76 -25.14 -7.02 9.16
N PHE A 77 -24.01 -6.55 9.67
CA PHE A 77 -22.88 -7.39 10.02
C PHE A 77 -23.23 -8.40 11.12
N ALA A 78 -22.44 -9.48 11.20
CA ALA A 78 -22.61 -10.51 12.22
C ALA A 78 -22.54 -9.95 13.65
N SER A 79 -21.72 -8.92 13.88
CA SER A 79 -21.63 -8.20 15.15
C SER A 79 -21.57 -6.68 14.91
N GLY A 80 -22.68 -6.00 15.19
CA GLY A 80 -22.73 -4.52 15.19
C GLY A 80 -21.82 -3.91 16.27
N PHE A 81 -21.65 -4.61 17.41
CA PHE A 81 -20.72 -4.18 18.47
C PHE A 81 -19.26 -4.18 18.00
N LEU A 82 -18.79 -5.27 17.38
CA LEU A 82 -17.43 -5.34 16.85
C LEU A 82 -17.21 -4.30 15.74
N ASN A 83 -18.21 -4.04 14.91
CA ASN A 83 -18.13 -3.01 13.87
C ASN A 83 -17.96 -1.62 14.48
N MET A 84 -18.74 -1.29 15.50
CA MET A 84 -18.63 -0.01 16.20
C MET A 84 -17.29 0.13 16.94
N LEU A 85 -16.84 -0.94 17.60
CA LEU A 85 -15.59 -0.95 18.34
C LEU A 85 -14.39 -0.78 17.39
N SER A 86 -14.40 -1.44 16.23
CA SER A 86 -13.41 -1.24 15.15
C SER A 86 -13.31 0.22 14.74
N TYR A 87 -14.44 0.89 14.52
CA TYR A 87 -14.46 2.32 14.18
C TYR A 87 -13.84 3.20 15.27
N TRP A 88 -14.12 2.94 16.55
CA TRP A 88 -13.57 3.75 17.64
C TRP A 88 -12.06 3.57 17.83
N PHE A 89 -11.55 2.35 17.63
CA PHE A 89 -10.09 2.13 17.60
C PHE A 89 -9.44 2.85 16.42
N PHE A 90 -10.05 2.84 15.24
CA PHE A 90 -9.58 3.59 14.09
C PHE A 90 -9.58 5.10 14.34
N PHE A 91 -10.65 5.62 14.91
CA PHE A 91 -10.79 7.04 15.24
C PHE A 91 -9.72 7.48 16.24
N LEU A 92 -9.50 6.72 17.30
CA LEU A 92 -8.45 6.99 18.28
C LEU A 92 -7.05 6.92 17.65
N SER A 93 -6.79 5.92 16.83
CA SER A 93 -5.56 5.81 16.05
C SER A 93 -5.30 7.07 15.21
N SER A 94 -6.34 7.55 14.50
CA SER A 94 -6.25 8.76 13.67
C SER A 94 -5.91 10.01 14.49
N ILE A 95 -6.51 10.16 15.68
CA ILE A 95 -6.20 11.26 16.61
C ILE A 95 -4.74 11.19 17.06
N VAL A 96 -4.27 10.02 17.48
CA VAL A 96 -2.88 9.83 17.94
C VAL A 96 -1.89 10.11 16.81
N MET A 97 -2.19 9.66 15.58
CA MET A 97 -1.37 9.96 14.40
C MET A 97 -1.32 11.46 14.12
N PHE A 98 -2.47 12.14 14.20
CA PHE A 98 -2.54 13.58 14.01
C PHE A 98 -1.74 14.35 15.08
N ILE A 99 -1.85 13.97 16.35
CA ILE A 99 -1.08 14.57 17.45
C ILE A 99 0.42 14.37 17.23
N SER A 100 0.85 13.23 16.68
CA SER A 100 2.27 12.93 16.46
C SER A 100 2.98 13.94 15.55
N ILE A 101 2.22 14.70 14.74
CA ILE A 101 2.77 15.72 13.84
C ILE A 101 3.24 16.97 14.62
N PHE A 102 2.63 17.26 15.77
CA PHE A 102 2.79 18.53 16.50
C PHE A 102 3.62 18.40 17.80
N VAL A 103 4.15 17.22 18.09
CA VAL A 103 4.96 17.04 19.30
C VAL A 103 6.37 17.59 19.11
N GLU A 104 7.03 17.87 20.23
CA GLU A 104 8.43 18.29 20.24
C GLU A 104 9.31 17.25 19.56
N GLY A 105 10.20 17.68 18.68
CA GLY A 105 11.02 16.81 17.82
C GLY A 105 10.36 16.39 16.51
N GLY A 106 9.11 16.83 16.26
CA GLY A 106 8.39 16.58 15.00
C GLY A 106 7.82 15.17 14.84
N PRO A 107 7.17 14.89 13.69
CA PRO A 107 6.61 13.58 13.39
C PRO A 107 7.69 12.53 13.11
N ALA A 108 7.28 11.26 13.03
CA ALA A 108 8.16 10.17 12.61
C ALA A 108 8.78 10.47 11.23
N SER A 109 10.08 10.22 11.08
CA SER A 109 10.84 10.54 9.85
C SER A 109 11.78 9.42 9.38
N GLY A 110 11.59 8.19 9.88
CA GLY A 110 12.38 7.01 9.47
C GLY A 110 11.89 6.28 8.23
N GLY A 111 11.09 6.92 7.36
CA GLY A 111 10.35 6.25 6.29
C GLY A 111 9.10 5.54 6.82
N TRP A 112 8.15 5.17 5.96
CA TRP A 112 6.93 4.45 6.37
C TRP A 112 7.22 3.03 6.87
N THR A 113 8.39 2.47 6.54
CA THR A 113 8.86 1.16 7.01
C THR A 113 9.51 1.19 8.38
N ILE A 114 9.92 2.39 8.86
CA ILE A 114 10.49 2.62 10.20
C ILE A 114 11.57 1.62 10.63
N TYR A 115 12.55 1.36 9.79
CA TYR A 115 13.59 0.36 10.08
C TYR A 115 14.46 0.70 11.29
N PRO A 116 14.66 -0.25 12.23
CA PRO A 116 15.76 -0.18 13.20
C PRO A 116 17.12 -0.25 12.46
N PRO A 117 18.20 0.32 13.03
CA PRO A 117 18.30 0.90 14.36
C PRO A 117 17.79 2.34 14.49
N LEU A 118 17.59 3.08 13.40
CA LEU A 118 17.16 4.49 13.44
C LEU A 118 15.88 4.70 14.26
N SER A 119 14.86 3.87 14.03
CA SER A 119 13.58 3.96 14.75
C SER A 119 13.63 3.48 16.20
N ALA A 120 14.61 2.65 16.54
CA ALA A 120 14.73 2.06 17.88
C ALA A 120 15.51 2.92 18.86
N LEU A 121 16.37 3.84 18.37
CA LEU A 121 17.23 4.67 19.20
C LEU A 121 16.60 6.05 19.45
N PRO A 122 16.19 6.38 20.68
CA PRO A 122 15.66 7.71 20.99
C PRO A 122 16.66 8.85 20.73
N GLN A 123 17.95 8.53 20.69
CA GLN A 123 19.06 9.48 20.43
C GLN A 123 19.29 9.74 18.93
N ALA A 124 18.72 8.93 18.04
CA ALA A 124 18.85 9.16 16.61
C ALA A 124 18.12 10.46 16.21
N ILE A 125 18.77 11.29 15.39
CA ILE A 125 18.27 12.63 15.08
C ILE A 125 16.94 12.54 14.34
N SER A 126 16.87 11.84 13.22
CA SER A 126 15.64 11.75 12.41
C SER A 126 14.76 10.57 12.81
N GLY A 127 13.53 10.85 13.20
CA GLY A 127 12.49 9.84 13.40
C GLY A 127 12.49 9.09 14.71
N SER A 128 13.31 9.50 15.68
CA SER A 128 13.44 8.83 16.99
C SER A 128 12.79 9.54 18.16
N ALA A 129 12.24 10.73 17.97
CA ALA A 129 11.59 11.50 19.02
C ALA A 129 10.21 10.92 19.41
N MET A 130 9.48 11.65 20.27
CA MET A 130 8.14 11.28 20.73
C MET A 130 7.18 10.98 19.55
N GLY A 131 7.35 11.67 18.41
CA GLY A 131 6.56 11.42 17.21
C GLY A 131 6.63 9.97 16.72
N MET A 132 7.80 9.32 16.77
CA MET A 132 7.94 7.90 16.44
C MET A 132 7.20 6.99 17.43
N THR A 133 7.26 7.29 18.72
CA THR A 133 6.53 6.52 19.74
C THR A 133 5.02 6.63 19.54
N LEU A 134 4.51 7.82 19.27
CA LEU A 134 3.09 8.04 18.96
C LEU A 134 2.68 7.38 17.64
N TRP A 135 3.56 7.37 16.63
CA TRP A 135 3.34 6.63 15.40
C TRP A 135 3.13 5.13 15.68
N LEU A 136 4.00 4.51 16.49
CA LEU A 136 3.88 3.10 16.88
C LEU A 136 2.60 2.81 17.66
N VAL A 137 2.22 3.68 18.59
CA VAL A 137 0.97 3.56 19.35
C VAL A 137 -0.24 3.68 18.40
N SER A 138 -0.23 4.66 17.51
CA SER A 138 -1.28 4.85 16.52
C SER A 138 -1.44 3.62 15.62
N MET A 139 -0.33 3.10 15.09
CA MET A 139 -0.36 1.89 14.25
C MET A 139 -0.84 0.66 15.02
N SER A 140 -0.48 0.52 16.30
CA SER A 140 -1.00 -0.57 17.13
C SER A 140 -2.51 -0.50 17.31
N LEU A 141 -3.07 0.69 17.53
CA LEU A 141 -4.51 0.92 17.60
C LEU A 141 -5.20 0.66 16.24
N PHE A 142 -4.57 1.09 15.14
CA PHE A 142 -5.03 0.82 13.77
C PHE A 142 -5.15 -0.69 13.52
N ILE A 143 -4.11 -1.45 13.89
CA ILE A 143 -4.09 -2.91 13.71
C ILE A 143 -5.22 -3.59 14.49
N VAL A 144 -5.46 -3.19 15.74
CA VAL A 144 -6.60 -3.69 16.52
C VAL A 144 -7.91 -3.41 15.82
N SER A 145 -8.11 -2.20 15.31
CA SER A 145 -9.28 -1.82 14.51
C SER A 145 -9.46 -2.73 13.30
N ALA A 146 -8.39 -2.89 12.49
CA ALA A 146 -8.42 -3.70 11.28
C ALA A 146 -8.76 -5.17 11.56
N LEU A 147 -8.22 -5.75 12.64
CA LEU A 147 -8.51 -7.12 13.06
C LEU A 147 -9.99 -7.32 13.45
N LEU A 148 -10.54 -6.40 14.24
CA LEU A 148 -11.95 -6.45 14.62
C LEU A 148 -12.88 -6.38 13.40
N GLY A 149 -12.59 -5.47 12.47
CA GLY A 149 -13.31 -5.34 11.21
C GLY A 149 -13.19 -6.58 10.34
N ALA A 150 -11.98 -7.10 10.15
CA ALA A 150 -11.73 -8.28 9.33
C ALA A 150 -12.43 -9.54 9.86
N LEU A 151 -12.40 -9.78 11.17
CA LEU A 151 -13.14 -10.90 11.80
C LEU A 151 -14.65 -10.77 11.55
N ASN A 152 -15.18 -9.56 11.67
CA ASN A 152 -16.60 -9.31 11.43
C ASN A 152 -16.99 -9.53 9.96
N TYR A 153 -16.14 -9.12 9.00
CA TYR A 153 -16.36 -9.35 7.56
C TYR A 153 -16.36 -10.83 7.22
N ILE A 154 -15.36 -11.59 7.71
CA ILE A 154 -15.27 -13.03 7.49
C ILE A 154 -16.53 -13.73 8.04
N THR A 155 -16.90 -13.42 9.28
CA THR A 155 -18.05 -14.04 9.96
C THR A 155 -19.35 -13.71 9.21
N THR A 156 -19.52 -12.47 8.76
CA THR A 156 -20.71 -12.05 7.99
C THR A 156 -20.80 -12.79 6.67
N VAL A 157 -19.72 -12.80 5.90
CA VAL A 157 -19.70 -13.46 4.58
C VAL A 157 -19.88 -14.97 4.69
N ILE A 158 -19.33 -15.60 5.71
CA ILE A 158 -19.46 -17.07 5.86
C ILE A 158 -20.85 -17.47 6.36
N ASN A 159 -21.39 -16.76 7.36
CA ASN A 159 -22.57 -17.22 8.10
C ASN A 159 -23.88 -16.56 7.68
N LEU A 160 -23.85 -15.34 7.13
CA LEU A 160 -25.05 -14.53 6.87
C LEU A 160 -25.41 -14.40 5.39
N ARG A 161 -24.80 -15.20 4.50
CA ARG A 161 -25.24 -15.24 3.10
C ARG A 161 -26.70 -15.72 3.01
N THR A 162 -27.46 -15.06 2.14
CA THR A 162 -28.84 -15.48 1.86
C THR A 162 -28.89 -16.93 1.37
N GLU A 163 -29.99 -17.62 1.65
CA GLU A 163 -30.21 -19.01 1.23
C GLU A 163 -30.03 -19.16 -0.30
N GLY A 164 -29.35 -20.23 -0.70
CA GLY A 164 -29.02 -20.49 -2.10
C GLY A 164 -27.78 -19.73 -2.65
N MET A 165 -27.20 -18.81 -1.91
CA MET A 165 -25.94 -18.15 -2.28
C MET A 165 -24.75 -19.03 -1.86
N THR A 166 -24.36 -19.96 -2.71
CA THR A 166 -23.10 -20.71 -2.54
C THR A 166 -21.90 -19.80 -2.82
N PHE A 167 -20.69 -20.21 -2.42
CA PHE A 167 -19.48 -19.44 -2.66
C PHE A 167 -19.31 -19.05 -4.15
N PHE A 168 -19.53 -19.96 -5.08
CA PHE A 168 -19.43 -19.66 -6.53
C PHE A 168 -20.63 -18.89 -7.10
N ARG A 169 -21.54 -18.41 -6.27
CA ARG A 169 -22.60 -17.46 -6.64
C ARG A 169 -22.38 -16.08 -6.00
N MET A 170 -21.34 -15.92 -5.19
CA MET A 170 -21.00 -14.62 -4.60
C MET A 170 -20.45 -13.66 -5.66
N PRO A 171 -20.76 -12.37 -5.57
CA PRO A 171 -20.10 -11.33 -6.36
C PRO A 171 -18.58 -11.34 -6.17
N LEU A 172 -17.82 -10.95 -7.21
CA LEU A 172 -16.36 -10.85 -7.12
C LEU A 172 -15.89 -9.82 -6.11
N THR A 173 -16.68 -8.77 -5.87
CA THR A 173 -16.42 -7.78 -4.81
C THR A 173 -16.43 -8.44 -3.44
N ILE A 174 -17.37 -9.33 -3.17
CA ILE A 174 -17.42 -10.06 -1.88
C ILE A 174 -16.24 -11.03 -1.74
N TRP A 175 -15.85 -11.71 -2.81
CA TRP A 175 -14.63 -12.52 -2.81
C TRP A 175 -13.39 -11.69 -2.49
N ALA A 176 -13.28 -10.50 -3.10
CA ALA A 176 -12.16 -9.59 -2.85
C ALA A 176 -12.11 -9.16 -1.38
N PHE A 177 -13.23 -8.71 -0.80
CA PHE A 177 -13.29 -8.32 0.62
C PHE A 177 -13.03 -9.50 1.56
N LEU A 178 -13.55 -10.69 1.26
CA LEU A 178 -13.31 -11.88 2.06
C LEU A 178 -11.82 -12.25 2.12
N ILE A 179 -11.15 -12.27 0.96
CA ILE A 179 -9.73 -12.58 0.87
C ILE A 179 -8.92 -11.48 1.55
N THR A 180 -9.24 -10.20 1.32
CA THR A 180 -8.62 -9.06 2.01
C THR A 180 -8.72 -9.20 3.53
N ALA A 181 -9.89 -9.58 4.05
CA ALA A 181 -10.08 -9.78 5.49
C ALA A 181 -9.26 -10.96 6.02
N ILE A 182 -9.16 -12.06 5.28
CA ILE A 182 -8.32 -13.22 5.65
C ILE A 182 -6.84 -12.81 5.66
N LEU A 183 -6.37 -12.08 4.65
CA LEU A 183 -4.99 -11.55 4.62
C LEU A 183 -4.71 -10.69 5.86
N GLY A 184 -5.64 -9.80 6.21
CA GLY A 184 -5.51 -8.93 7.37
C GLY A 184 -5.41 -9.71 8.68
N VAL A 185 -6.31 -10.68 8.92
CA VAL A 185 -6.29 -11.50 10.15
C VAL A 185 -4.99 -12.27 10.32
N LEU A 186 -4.38 -12.73 9.23
CA LEU A 186 -3.15 -13.52 9.28
C LEU A 186 -1.89 -12.67 9.37
N SER A 187 -1.87 -11.45 8.82
CA SER A 187 -0.66 -10.63 8.72
C SER A 187 -0.58 -9.47 9.73
N PHE A 188 -1.69 -8.82 10.07
CA PHE A 188 -1.68 -7.72 11.04
C PHE A 188 -1.16 -8.09 12.44
N PRO A 189 -1.43 -9.28 13.01
CA PRO A 189 -0.85 -9.65 14.31
C PRO A 189 0.69 -9.68 14.29
N VAL A 190 1.30 -10.02 13.16
CA VAL A 190 2.76 -10.05 13.00
C VAL A 190 3.33 -8.63 13.03
N LEU A 191 2.69 -7.67 12.34
CA LEU A 191 3.09 -6.26 12.44
C LEU A 191 2.86 -5.69 13.84
N LEU A 192 1.76 -6.08 14.51
CA LEU A 192 1.54 -5.67 15.90
C LEU A 192 2.68 -6.14 16.81
N SER A 193 3.11 -7.39 16.64
CA SER A 193 4.26 -7.92 17.38
C SER A 193 5.53 -7.10 17.09
N ALA A 194 5.79 -6.77 15.82
CA ALA A 194 6.92 -5.94 15.43
C ALA A 194 6.88 -4.55 16.10
N ALA A 195 5.72 -3.91 16.10
CA ALA A 195 5.53 -2.59 16.71
C ALA A 195 5.69 -2.64 18.24
N LEU A 196 5.13 -3.64 18.91
CA LEU A 196 5.26 -3.80 20.36
C LEU A 196 6.72 -4.06 20.80
N LEU A 197 7.43 -4.94 20.10
CA LEU A 197 8.85 -5.20 20.36
C LEU A 197 9.69 -3.93 20.15
N LEU A 198 9.36 -3.12 19.12
CA LEU A 198 10.05 -1.86 18.89
C LEU A 198 9.74 -0.82 19.98
N ILE A 199 8.50 -0.77 20.49
CA ILE A 199 8.16 0.07 21.66
C ILE A 199 8.97 -0.38 22.88
N MET A 200 9.16 -1.68 23.09
CA MET A 200 9.97 -2.19 24.20
C MET A 200 11.42 -1.78 24.05
N ASP A 201 12.03 -1.88 22.87
CA ASP A 201 13.41 -1.41 22.63
C ASP A 201 13.55 0.09 22.91
N ARG A 202 12.57 0.90 22.51
CA ARG A 202 12.59 2.36 22.72
C ARG A 202 12.38 2.81 24.16
N SER A 203 11.50 2.10 24.89
CA SER A 203 10.96 2.60 26.17
C SER A 203 11.44 1.81 27.39
N PHE A 204 11.84 0.56 27.21
CA PHE A 204 12.19 -0.35 28.33
C PHE A 204 13.63 -0.86 28.25
N GLY A 205 14.45 -0.40 27.29
CA GLY A 205 15.85 -0.77 27.18
C GLY A 205 16.08 -2.24 26.77
N THR A 206 15.11 -2.85 26.10
CA THR A 206 15.32 -4.16 25.47
C THR A 206 16.11 -4.02 24.15
N SER A 207 16.57 -5.11 23.58
CA SER A 207 17.38 -5.11 22.36
C SER A 207 16.93 -6.16 21.34
N PHE A 208 15.64 -6.27 21.07
CA PHE A 208 15.10 -7.21 20.08
C PHE A 208 15.64 -6.94 18.67
N TYR A 209 15.80 -5.64 18.33
CA TYR A 209 16.21 -5.18 17.00
C TYR A 209 17.57 -4.48 16.98
N LEU A 210 18.19 -4.31 18.13
CA LEU A 210 19.48 -3.65 18.28
C LEU A 210 20.59 -4.71 18.40
N SER A 211 21.47 -4.74 17.40
CA SER A 211 22.75 -5.48 17.46
C SER A 211 23.82 -4.60 18.09
N ASP A 212 25.07 -5.09 18.11
CA ASP A 212 26.21 -4.28 18.55
C ASP A 212 26.33 -3.01 17.73
N ILE A 213 26.03 -1.88 18.38
CA ILE A 213 26.06 -0.55 17.75
C ILE A 213 27.17 0.26 18.42
N TYR A 214 28.06 0.82 17.59
CA TYR A 214 29.12 1.71 18.01
C TYR A 214 28.81 3.15 17.55
N ILE A 215 28.78 4.09 18.49
CA ILE A 215 28.65 5.53 18.19
C ILE A 215 29.96 6.21 18.64
N ALA A 216 30.62 6.86 17.70
CA ALA A 216 31.93 7.54 17.94
C ALA A 216 32.99 6.60 18.57
N GLY A 217 32.92 5.31 18.28
CA GLY A 217 33.88 4.30 18.81
C GLY A 217 33.48 3.71 20.18
N GLU A 218 32.39 4.17 20.79
CA GLU A 218 31.86 3.59 22.02
C GLU A 218 30.70 2.65 21.72
N ALA A 219 30.71 1.44 22.28
CA ALA A 219 29.64 0.47 22.17
C ALA A 219 28.42 0.93 22.99
N LEU A 220 27.24 0.90 22.39
CA LEU A 220 25.99 1.02 23.14
C LEU A 220 25.75 -0.23 23.99
N SER A 221 25.12 -0.06 25.13
CA SER A 221 24.82 -1.15 26.07
C SER A 221 23.81 -2.19 25.57
N ASN A 222 23.20 -1.96 24.40
CA ASN A 222 22.19 -2.83 23.82
C ASN A 222 22.85 -3.86 22.92
N GLN A 223 22.74 -5.13 23.26
CA GLN A 223 23.41 -6.23 22.54
C GLN A 223 22.45 -7.38 22.27
N GLY A 224 22.68 -8.10 21.18
CA GLY A 224 22.09 -9.41 20.91
C GLY A 224 20.85 -9.45 20.07
N GLY A 225 20.34 -8.31 19.57
CA GLY A 225 19.19 -8.24 18.67
C GLY A 225 19.57 -8.26 17.19
N SER A 226 18.57 -8.12 16.32
CA SER A 226 18.78 -8.08 14.86
C SER A 226 17.78 -7.19 14.16
N ALA A 227 18.24 -6.16 13.44
CA ALA A 227 17.42 -5.30 12.60
C ALA A 227 16.73 -6.09 11.47
N ILE A 228 17.34 -7.20 11.01
CA ILE A 228 16.74 -8.08 9.99
C ILE A 228 15.47 -8.76 10.52
N LEU A 229 15.40 -9.08 11.81
CA LEU A 229 14.17 -9.60 12.41
C LEU A 229 13.00 -8.65 12.22
N PHE A 230 13.22 -7.34 12.43
CA PHE A 230 12.18 -6.34 12.17
C PHE A 230 11.73 -6.36 10.70
N GLN A 231 12.68 -6.40 9.77
CA GLN A 231 12.36 -6.42 8.33
C GLN A 231 11.50 -7.64 7.96
N HIS A 232 11.81 -8.83 8.48
CA HIS A 232 10.99 -10.02 8.25
C HIS A 232 9.57 -9.86 8.81
N LEU A 233 9.43 -9.39 10.06
CA LEU A 233 8.12 -9.19 10.69
C LEU A 233 7.32 -8.08 9.99
N PHE A 234 7.98 -6.99 9.58
CA PHE A 234 7.35 -5.90 8.84
C PHE A 234 6.85 -6.37 7.48
N TRP A 235 7.71 -7.00 6.66
CA TRP A 235 7.38 -7.39 5.31
C TRP A 235 6.44 -8.59 5.22
N PHE A 236 6.37 -9.41 6.25
CA PHE A 236 5.35 -10.45 6.34
C PHE A 236 3.92 -9.88 6.32
N LEU A 237 3.73 -8.65 6.81
CA LEU A 237 2.54 -7.87 6.52
C LEU A 237 2.72 -7.03 5.25
N GLY A 238 3.85 -6.34 5.09
CA GLY A 238 4.01 -5.28 4.09
C GLY A 238 3.71 -5.75 2.67
N HIS A 239 4.03 -7.00 2.31
CA HIS A 239 3.63 -7.53 1.01
C HIS A 239 2.14 -7.92 0.95
N PRO A 240 1.54 -8.69 1.86
CA PRO A 240 0.09 -8.84 1.91
C PRO A 240 -0.68 -7.52 1.95
N GLU A 241 -0.13 -6.46 2.56
CA GLU A 241 -0.76 -5.14 2.62
C GLU A 241 -1.02 -4.55 1.24
N VAL A 242 -0.09 -4.66 0.29
CA VAL A 242 -0.32 -4.14 -1.06
C VAL A 242 -1.49 -4.86 -1.75
N TYR A 243 -1.71 -6.14 -1.42
CA TYR A 243 -2.89 -6.87 -1.90
C TYR A 243 -4.15 -6.53 -1.10
N ILE A 244 -4.07 -6.28 0.20
CA ILE A 244 -5.18 -5.77 1.01
C ILE A 244 -5.71 -4.46 0.40
N VAL A 245 -4.83 -3.62 -0.12
CA VAL A 245 -5.19 -2.36 -0.79
C VAL A 245 -5.81 -2.58 -2.17
N ILE A 246 -5.19 -3.40 -3.03
CA ILE A 246 -5.62 -3.48 -4.44
C ILE A 246 -6.80 -4.44 -4.68
N LEU A 247 -6.95 -5.52 -3.92
CA LEU A 247 -8.00 -6.52 -4.15
C LEU A 247 -9.41 -5.94 -4.07
N PRO A 248 -9.78 -5.09 -3.10
CA PRO A 248 -11.08 -4.41 -3.08
C PRO A 248 -11.37 -3.65 -4.37
N SER A 249 -10.41 -2.89 -4.86
CA SER A 249 -10.52 -2.13 -6.12
C SER A 249 -10.73 -3.03 -7.33
N LEU A 250 -10.04 -4.17 -7.39
CA LEU A 250 -10.25 -5.18 -8.43
C LEU A 250 -11.62 -5.84 -8.34
N GLY A 251 -12.13 -6.07 -7.12
CA GLY A 251 -13.50 -6.56 -6.89
C GLY A 251 -14.54 -5.58 -7.42
N ILE A 252 -14.48 -4.32 -6.98
CA ILE A 252 -15.34 -3.22 -7.42
C ILE A 252 -15.32 -3.08 -8.94
N THR A 253 -14.13 -3.05 -9.53
CA THR A 253 -13.94 -2.94 -10.98
C THR A 253 -14.59 -4.10 -11.74
N SER A 254 -14.57 -5.33 -11.19
CA SER A 254 -15.21 -6.49 -11.81
C SER A 254 -16.71 -6.29 -12.05
N GLU A 255 -17.41 -5.74 -11.07
CA GLU A 255 -18.85 -5.48 -11.19
C GLU A 255 -19.16 -4.31 -12.13
N ILE A 256 -18.37 -3.25 -12.05
CA ILE A 256 -18.58 -2.06 -12.89
C ILE A 256 -18.32 -2.38 -14.37
N ILE A 257 -17.23 -3.11 -14.67
CA ILE A 257 -16.94 -3.52 -16.03
C ILE A 257 -18.06 -4.41 -16.58
N ALA A 258 -18.53 -5.41 -15.83
CA ALA A 258 -19.62 -6.26 -16.25
C ALA A 258 -20.91 -5.47 -16.48
N THR A 259 -21.29 -4.60 -15.55
CA THR A 259 -22.49 -3.77 -15.64
C THR A 259 -22.44 -2.81 -16.80
N CYS A 260 -21.34 -2.06 -16.96
CA CYS A 260 -21.21 -1.05 -18.00
C CYS A 260 -20.91 -1.64 -19.40
N SER A 261 -20.40 -2.87 -19.49
CA SER A 261 -20.26 -3.60 -20.76
C SER A 261 -21.52 -4.35 -21.15
N ARG A 262 -22.52 -4.42 -20.25
CA ARG A 262 -23.76 -5.20 -20.42
C ARG A 262 -23.50 -6.66 -20.75
N LYS A 263 -22.48 -7.22 -20.12
CA LYS A 263 -22.04 -8.61 -20.27
C LYS A 263 -21.70 -9.21 -18.91
N PRO A 264 -21.92 -10.52 -18.71
CA PRO A 264 -21.34 -11.19 -17.55
C PRO A 264 -19.82 -11.11 -17.60
N ILE A 265 -19.18 -11.07 -16.41
CA ILE A 265 -17.73 -11.10 -16.33
C ILE A 265 -17.18 -12.36 -17.00
N PHE A 266 -16.21 -12.20 -17.88
CA PHE A 266 -15.58 -13.34 -18.55
C PHE A 266 -14.77 -14.17 -17.55
N GLY A 267 -14.95 -15.48 -17.59
CA GLY A 267 -14.18 -16.41 -16.78
C GLY A 267 -14.36 -16.23 -15.26
N TYR A 268 -15.59 -16.08 -14.75
CA TYR A 268 -15.88 -15.86 -13.34
C TYR A 268 -15.08 -16.79 -12.40
N ARG A 269 -15.06 -18.12 -12.68
CA ARG A 269 -14.30 -19.08 -11.86
C ARG A 269 -12.80 -18.82 -11.89
N ALA A 270 -12.25 -18.49 -13.06
CA ALA A 270 -10.84 -18.12 -13.20
C ALA A 270 -10.52 -16.84 -12.42
N MET A 271 -11.44 -15.86 -12.39
CA MET A 271 -11.31 -14.65 -11.56
C MET A 271 -11.31 -14.97 -10.07
N VAL A 272 -12.17 -15.89 -9.60
CA VAL A 272 -12.17 -16.34 -8.20
C VAL A 272 -10.86 -17.05 -7.85
N TYR A 273 -10.42 -18.00 -8.68
CA TYR A 273 -9.15 -18.71 -8.44
C TYR A 273 -7.94 -17.78 -8.51
N SER A 274 -7.98 -16.75 -9.35
CA SER A 274 -6.93 -15.72 -9.38
C SER A 274 -6.88 -14.93 -8.08
N LEU A 275 -8.02 -14.54 -7.51
CA LEU A 275 -8.07 -13.87 -6.21
C LEU A 275 -7.50 -14.76 -5.10
N LEU A 276 -7.90 -16.03 -5.07
CA LEU A 276 -7.39 -17.01 -4.09
C LEU A 276 -5.88 -17.25 -4.28
N GLY A 277 -5.43 -17.41 -5.52
CA GLY A 277 -4.01 -17.59 -5.84
C GLY A 277 -3.16 -16.41 -5.41
N ILE A 278 -3.58 -15.17 -5.68
CA ILE A 278 -2.91 -13.96 -5.19
C ILE A 278 -2.87 -13.97 -3.65
N GLY A 279 -3.99 -14.25 -3.00
CA GLY A 279 -4.06 -14.29 -1.54
C GLY A 279 -3.10 -15.29 -0.91
N VAL A 280 -3.01 -16.53 -1.42
CA VAL A 280 -2.10 -17.56 -0.90
C VAL A 280 -0.64 -17.19 -1.20
N LEU A 281 -0.33 -16.79 -2.43
CA LEU A 281 1.03 -16.47 -2.82
C LEU A 281 1.58 -15.25 -2.08
N SER A 282 0.74 -14.32 -1.65
CA SER A 282 1.17 -13.11 -0.93
C SER A 282 1.93 -13.43 0.37
N PHE A 283 1.71 -14.61 0.98
CA PHE A 283 2.41 -15.01 2.21
C PHE A 283 3.76 -15.69 1.99
N VAL A 284 4.17 -15.97 0.76
CA VAL A 284 5.41 -16.69 0.47
C VAL A 284 6.40 -15.87 -0.38
N VAL A 285 6.12 -14.58 -0.59
CA VAL A 285 6.92 -13.72 -1.46
C VAL A 285 7.52 -12.48 -0.77
N TRP A 286 7.24 -12.25 0.51
CA TRP A 286 7.56 -11.00 1.21
C TRP A 286 9.03 -10.58 1.15
N ALA A 287 9.96 -11.54 1.07
CA ALA A 287 11.37 -11.23 1.16
C ALA A 287 11.98 -10.70 -0.14
N HIS A 288 11.20 -10.53 -1.22
CA HIS A 288 11.66 -9.74 -2.36
C HIS A 288 11.86 -8.25 -2.00
N HIS A 289 11.26 -7.76 -0.92
CA HIS A 289 11.56 -6.45 -0.35
C HIS A 289 12.89 -6.39 0.42
N MET A 290 13.62 -7.52 0.49
CA MET A 290 14.82 -7.67 1.31
C MET A 290 16.01 -8.21 0.50
N PHE A 291 16.01 -8.13 -0.82
CA PHE A 291 17.09 -8.67 -1.66
C PHE A 291 18.45 -8.07 -1.35
N ILE A 292 18.50 -6.78 -0.96
CA ILE A 292 19.76 -6.10 -0.60
C ILE A 292 20.06 -6.11 0.91
N SER A 293 19.30 -6.82 1.74
CA SER A 293 19.52 -6.91 3.19
C SER A 293 20.63 -7.89 3.61
N GLY A 294 21.43 -8.37 2.67
CA GLY A 294 22.43 -9.42 2.91
C GLY A 294 21.87 -10.84 2.77
N MET A 295 20.78 -11.01 2.04
CA MET A 295 20.14 -12.31 1.82
C MET A 295 21.08 -13.27 1.07
N ASN A 296 21.07 -14.54 1.48
CA ASN A 296 21.76 -15.59 0.76
C ASN A 296 21.26 -15.68 -0.70
N PRO A 297 22.14 -15.73 -1.72
CA PRO A 297 21.77 -15.77 -3.14
C PRO A 297 20.81 -16.90 -3.52
N PHE A 298 20.91 -18.06 -2.86
CA PHE A 298 19.97 -19.16 -3.07
C PHE A 298 18.54 -18.77 -2.64
N LEU A 299 18.40 -18.19 -1.45
CA LEU A 299 17.09 -17.67 -0.99
C LEU A 299 16.57 -16.55 -1.90
N GLY A 300 17.45 -15.66 -2.37
CA GLY A 300 17.11 -14.65 -3.35
C GLY A 300 16.51 -15.26 -4.63
N SER A 301 17.10 -16.34 -5.13
CA SER A 301 16.56 -17.07 -6.30
C SER A 301 15.21 -17.72 -6.01
N VAL A 302 15.01 -18.30 -4.84
CA VAL A 302 13.73 -18.89 -4.42
C VAL A 302 12.64 -17.81 -4.36
N PHE A 303 12.90 -16.67 -3.70
CA PHE A 303 11.92 -15.57 -3.62
C PHE A 303 11.68 -14.92 -4.98
N THR A 304 12.66 -14.88 -5.88
CA THR A 304 12.47 -14.47 -7.28
C THR A 304 11.44 -15.34 -7.97
N ILE A 305 11.59 -16.66 -7.94
CA ILE A 305 10.67 -17.60 -8.60
C ILE A 305 9.25 -17.45 -8.02
N LEU A 306 9.12 -17.46 -6.69
CA LEU A 306 7.84 -17.35 -6.02
C LEU A 306 7.15 -16.02 -6.36
N THR A 307 7.90 -14.92 -6.41
CA THR A 307 7.39 -13.60 -6.76
C THR A 307 6.90 -13.53 -8.20
N LEU A 308 7.67 -14.08 -9.13
CA LEU A 308 7.27 -14.11 -10.55
C LEU A 308 6.03 -14.96 -10.80
N ILE A 309 5.79 -16.01 -10.02
CA ILE A 309 4.59 -16.83 -10.13
C ILE A 309 3.31 -16.02 -9.86
N ILE A 310 3.34 -15.02 -8.99
CA ILE A 310 2.15 -14.20 -8.67
C ILE A 310 1.68 -13.35 -9.86
N ALA A 311 2.57 -13.14 -10.85
CA ALA A 311 2.18 -12.48 -12.10
C ALA A 311 1.15 -13.29 -12.90
N VAL A 312 1.12 -14.61 -12.77
CA VAL A 312 0.19 -15.48 -13.52
C VAL A 312 -1.26 -15.20 -13.13
N PRO A 313 -1.69 -15.32 -11.86
CA PRO A 313 -3.07 -14.98 -11.49
C PRO A 313 -3.41 -13.51 -11.74
N SER A 314 -2.44 -12.59 -11.64
CA SER A 314 -2.64 -11.17 -11.95
C SER A 314 -2.90 -10.96 -13.45
N ALA A 315 -2.15 -11.60 -14.33
CA ALA A 315 -2.35 -11.57 -15.77
C ALA A 315 -3.72 -12.16 -16.17
N VAL A 316 -4.13 -13.28 -15.56
CA VAL A 316 -5.47 -13.86 -15.79
C VAL A 316 -6.56 -12.83 -15.51
N LYS A 317 -6.46 -12.04 -14.42
CA LYS A 317 -7.43 -10.99 -14.14
C LYS A 317 -7.43 -9.91 -15.22
N ALA A 318 -6.26 -9.42 -15.62
CA ALA A 318 -6.13 -8.40 -16.66
C ALA A 318 -6.75 -8.86 -17.98
N PHE A 319 -6.42 -10.06 -18.43
CA PHE A 319 -7.00 -10.64 -19.66
C PHE A 319 -8.51 -10.84 -19.55
N ASN A 320 -9.04 -11.27 -18.42
CA ASN A 320 -10.47 -11.46 -18.23
C ASN A 320 -11.24 -10.14 -18.22
N TYR A 321 -10.65 -9.03 -17.71
CA TYR A 321 -11.24 -7.70 -17.86
C TYR A 321 -11.30 -7.28 -19.33
N ILE A 322 -10.21 -7.45 -20.09
CA ILE A 322 -10.17 -7.12 -21.51
C ILE A 322 -11.18 -7.99 -22.29
N ALA A 323 -11.25 -9.29 -21.98
CA ALA A 323 -12.22 -10.20 -22.61
C ALA A 323 -13.68 -9.86 -22.27
N THR A 324 -13.93 -9.30 -21.10
CA THR A 324 -15.26 -8.80 -20.73
C THR A 324 -15.62 -7.56 -21.53
N LEU A 325 -14.67 -6.66 -21.77
CA LEU A 325 -14.85 -5.48 -22.63
C LEU A 325 -15.05 -5.86 -24.09
N TRP A 326 -14.38 -6.91 -24.57
CA TRP A 326 -14.42 -7.34 -25.96
C TRP A 326 -15.84 -7.65 -26.42
N ARG A 327 -16.28 -6.99 -27.49
CA ARG A 327 -17.65 -7.08 -28.05
C ARG A 327 -18.76 -6.75 -27.04
N GLY A 328 -18.47 -6.00 -25.98
CA GLY A 328 -19.47 -5.46 -25.05
C GLY A 328 -20.18 -4.24 -25.63
N ASN A 329 -21.44 -4.04 -25.24
CA ASN A 329 -22.13 -2.77 -25.49
C ASN A 329 -21.77 -1.77 -24.40
N ILE A 330 -20.58 -1.17 -24.54
CA ILE A 330 -19.93 -0.38 -23.48
C ILE A 330 -20.60 0.98 -23.33
N VAL A 331 -20.99 1.31 -22.10
CA VAL A 331 -21.45 2.66 -21.73
C VAL A 331 -20.32 3.35 -20.97
N PHE A 332 -19.71 4.34 -21.59
CA PHE A 332 -18.60 5.12 -21.01
C PHE A 332 -19.14 6.12 -19.98
N THR A 333 -19.50 5.62 -18.80
CA THR A 333 -19.77 6.46 -17.62
C THR A 333 -18.44 6.83 -16.93
N PRO A 334 -18.40 7.87 -16.08
CA PRO A 334 -17.21 8.14 -15.27
C PRO A 334 -16.73 6.89 -14.49
N ALA A 335 -17.65 6.13 -13.88
CA ALA A 335 -17.34 4.88 -13.20
C ALA A 335 -16.61 3.87 -14.12
N MET A 336 -17.11 3.73 -15.36
CA MET A 336 -16.51 2.83 -16.34
C MET A 336 -15.13 3.31 -16.80
N LEU A 337 -14.94 4.60 -17.01
CA LEU A 337 -13.64 5.17 -17.39
C LEU A 337 -12.61 4.95 -16.27
N PHE A 338 -12.97 5.22 -15.02
CA PHE A 338 -12.10 4.93 -13.88
C PHE A 338 -11.79 3.43 -13.75
N SER A 339 -12.74 2.54 -14.05
CA SER A 339 -12.50 1.09 -14.08
C SER A 339 -11.52 0.66 -15.19
N ILE A 340 -11.63 1.24 -16.39
CA ILE A 340 -10.69 1.02 -17.50
C ILE A 340 -9.31 1.61 -17.13
N GLY A 341 -9.27 2.79 -16.51
CA GLY A 341 -8.05 3.40 -16.02
C GLY A 341 -7.35 2.53 -14.98
N LEU A 342 -8.10 1.92 -14.04
CA LEU A 342 -7.53 0.95 -13.10
C LEU A 342 -6.86 -0.21 -13.86
N VAL A 343 -7.52 -0.81 -14.84
CA VAL A 343 -6.95 -1.91 -15.62
C VAL A 343 -5.68 -1.47 -16.35
N SER A 344 -5.64 -0.25 -16.88
CA SER A 344 -4.46 0.33 -17.51
C SER A 344 -3.28 0.44 -16.52
N PHE A 345 -3.51 1.03 -15.34
CA PHE A 345 -2.48 1.16 -14.30
C PHE A 345 -2.06 -0.20 -13.74
N PHE A 346 -2.99 -1.12 -13.56
CA PHE A 346 -2.70 -2.47 -13.07
C PHE A 346 -1.79 -3.25 -14.04
N ILE A 347 -2.00 -3.10 -15.35
CA ILE A 347 -1.15 -3.74 -16.37
C ILE A 347 0.21 -3.04 -16.44
N SER A 348 0.24 -1.72 -16.62
CA SER A 348 1.50 -0.98 -16.79
C SER A 348 2.42 -1.09 -15.57
N GLY A 349 1.86 -0.93 -14.36
CA GLY A 349 2.63 -1.09 -13.13
C GLY A 349 2.96 -2.55 -12.83
N GLY A 350 2.07 -3.50 -13.17
CA GLY A 350 2.33 -4.93 -12.98
C GLY A 350 3.51 -5.45 -13.82
N VAL A 351 3.68 -4.94 -15.05
CA VAL A 351 4.83 -5.29 -15.90
C VAL A 351 6.15 -4.82 -15.28
N THR A 352 6.20 -3.64 -14.65
CA THR A 352 7.42 -3.16 -13.99
C THR A 352 7.76 -3.96 -12.73
N GLY A 353 6.77 -4.62 -12.11
CA GLY A 353 6.99 -5.56 -11.01
C GLY A 353 7.80 -6.81 -11.38
N LEU A 354 7.82 -7.20 -12.65
CA LEU A 354 8.64 -8.33 -13.10
C LEU A 354 10.14 -8.01 -13.00
N PHE A 355 10.52 -6.75 -13.19
CA PHE A 355 11.92 -6.30 -13.02
C PHE A 355 12.31 -6.33 -11.54
N LEU A 356 11.49 -5.77 -10.66
CA LEU A 356 11.73 -5.71 -9.22
C LEU A 356 11.62 -7.07 -8.53
N GLY A 357 10.80 -7.97 -9.06
CA GLY A 357 10.67 -9.34 -8.56
C GLY A 357 11.87 -10.25 -8.86
N ASN A 358 12.81 -9.80 -9.70
CA ASN A 358 14.04 -10.53 -10.02
C ASN A 358 15.20 -9.97 -9.19
N SER A 359 15.76 -10.80 -8.29
CA SER A 359 16.81 -10.39 -7.36
C SER A 359 18.06 -9.82 -8.06
N VAL A 360 18.43 -10.34 -9.25
CA VAL A 360 19.60 -9.86 -10.00
C VAL A 360 19.39 -8.45 -10.53
N ILE A 361 18.17 -8.14 -10.98
CA ILE A 361 17.82 -6.81 -11.50
C ILE A 361 17.56 -5.85 -10.33
N ASP A 362 16.89 -6.32 -9.28
CA ASP A 362 16.49 -5.49 -8.14
C ASP A 362 17.68 -4.96 -7.33
N ILE A 363 18.83 -5.66 -7.32
CA ILE A 363 20.07 -5.14 -6.70
C ILE A 363 20.38 -3.72 -7.19
N ASN A 364 20.10 -3.42 -8.44
CA ASN A 364 20.36 -2.12 -9.04
C ASN A 364 19.15 -1.16 -8.98
N LEU A 365 17.93 -1.67 -8.85
CA LEU A 365 16.72 -0.85 -8.85
C LEU A 365 16.16 -0.60 -7.45
N HIS A 366 16.58 -1.38 -6.45
CA HIS A 366 16.13 -1.25 -5.08
C HIS A 366 16.45 0.13 -4.51
N ASP A 367 15.51 0.71 -3.75
CA ASP A 367 15.61 2.06 -3.17
C ASP A 367 15.81 3.20 -4.19
N THR A 368 15.50 2.96 -5.47
CA THR A 368 15.46 4.00 -6.50
C THR A 368 14.04 4.49 -6.79
N TYR A 369 13.92 5.58 -7.56
CA TYR A 369 12.62 6.05 -8.04
C TYR A 369 11.90 5.07 -8.98
N PHE A 370 12.57 4.02 -9.48
CA PHE A 370 11.92 2.93 -10.21
C PHE A 370 10.92 2.18 -9.32
N VAL A 371 11.29 1.90 -8.07
CA VAL A 371 10.39 1.27 -7.09
C VAL A 371 9.22 2.19 -6.77
N VAL A 372 9.49 3.49 -6.57
CA VAL A 372 8.46 4.50 -6.30
C VAL A 372 7.46 4.56 -7.46
N ALA A 373 7.95 4.60 -8.70
CA ALA A 373 7.10 4.58 -9.90
C ALA A 373 6.22 3.33 -9.96
N HIS A 374 6.83 2.16 -9.73
CA HIS A 374 6.12 0.88 -9.75
C HIS A 374 4.92 0.88 -8.81
N PHE A 375 5.12 1.10 -7.52
CA PHE A 375 4.02 0.97 -6.58
C PHE A 375 3.01 2.13 -6.67
N HIS A 376 3.42 3.33 -7.06
CA HIS A 376 2.48 4.42 -7.30
C HIS A 376 1.58 4.17 -8.50
N ILE A 377 2.02 3.43 -9.51
CA ILE A 377 1.18 3.04 -10.65
C ILE A 377 0.30 1.85 -10.28
N VAL A 378 0.89 0.73 -9.81
CA VAL A 378 0.15 -0.53 -9.63
C VAL A 378 -0.73 -0.55 -8.38
N MET A 379 -0.31 0.08 -7.30
CA MET A 379 -1.05 0.10 -6.04
C MET A 379 -1.74 1.46 -5.84
N GLY A 380 -1.00 2.55 -5.82
CA GLY A 380 -1.52 3.88 -5.55
C GLY A 380 -2.59 4.29 -6.57
N SER A 381 -2.18 4.55 -7.82
CA SER A 381 -3.11 5.02 -8.86
C SER A 381 -4.22 4.01 -9.14
N ALA A 382 -3.91 2.71 -9.29
CA ALA A 382 -4.94 1.72 -9.57
C ALA A 382 -5.98 1.64 -8.43
N SER A 383 -5.57 1.68 -7.16
CA SER A 383 -6.52 1.61 -6.04
C SER A 383 -7.40 2.85 -5.94
N PHE A 384 -6.84 4.05 -6.14
CA PHE A 384 -7.63 5.27 -6.21
C PHE A 384 -8.64 5.27 -7.37
N PHE A 385 -8.25 4.71 -8.52
CA PHE A 385 -9.18 4.57 -9.65
C PHE A 385 -10.31 3.61 -9.33
N GLY A 386 -10.04 2.52 -8.61
CA GLY A 386 -11.08 1.64 -8.07
C GLY A 386 -11.99 2.34 -7.06
N LEU A 387 -11.42 3.14 -6.16
CA LEU A 387 -12.16 3.98 -5.21
C LEU A 387 -13.13 4.93 -5.95
N PHE A 388 -12.61 5.71 -6.89
CA PHE A 388 -13.44 6.66 -7.64
C PHE A 388 -14.47 5.95 -8.53
N ALA A 389 -14.12 4.83 -9.16
CA ALA A 389 -15.07 4.00 -9.91
C ALA A 389 -16.24 3.57 -9.01
N GLY A 390 -15.94 3.07 -7.80
CA GLY A 390 -16.94 2.69 -6.81
C GLY A 390 -17.80 3.86 -6.36
N VAL A 391 -17.18 5.01 -6.03
CA VAL A 391 -17.90 6.22 -5.64
C VAL A 391 -18.90 6.63 -6.73
N TYR A 392 -18.45 6.79 -7.98
CA TYR A 392 -19.35 7.17 -9.08
C TYR A 392 -20.46 6.14 -9.33
N HIS A 393 -20.17 4.86 -9.13
CA HIS A 393 -21.13 3.78 -9.41
C HIS A 393 -22.22 3.69 -8.34
N TRP A 394 -21.83 3.72 -7.05
CA TRP A 394 -22.78 3.55 -5.96
C TRP A 394 -23.27 4.85 -5.32
N PHE A 395 -22.76 6.03 -5.72
CA PHE A 395 -23.22 7.32 -5.21
C PHE A 395 -24.75 7.50 -5.26
N PRO A 396 -25.43 7.14 -6.37
CA PRO A 396 -26.89 7.25 -6.42
C PRO A 396 -27.60 6.39 -5.37
N LYS A 397 -27.03 5.21 -5.07
CA LYS A 397 -27.58 4.29 -4.07
C LYS A 397 -27.33 4.80 -2.64
N MET A 398 -26.19 5.44 -2.40
CA MET A 398 -25.84 6.00 -1.09
C MET A 398 -26.62 7.29 -0.76
N PHE A 399 -26.79 8.17 -1.74
CA PHE A 399 -27.26 9.54 -1.51
C PHE A 399 -28.56 9.90 -2.25
N GLY A 400 -29.14 9.00 -3.04
CA GLY A 400 -30.37 9.25 -3.79
C GLY A 400 -30.25 10.27 -4.93
N ARG A 401 -29.05 10.66 -5.34
CA ARG A 401 -28.80 11.66 -6.40
C ARG A 401 -27.65 11.22 -7.29
N MET A 402 -27.70 11.67 -8.57
CA MET A 402 -26.62 11.48 -9.52
C MET A 402 -25.54 12.54 -9.37
N MET A 403 -24.29 12.15 -9.48
CA MET A 403 -23.17 13.10 -9.63
C MET A 403 -23.17 13.73 -11.03
N ASN A 404 -22.60 14.93 -11.14
CA ASN A 404 -22.48 15.59 -12.44
C ASN A 404 -21.55 14.79 -13.36
N ARG A 405 -22.10 14.34 -14.48
CA ARG A 405 -21.39 13.46 -15.42
C ARG A 405 -20.24 14.17 -16.12
N ASN A 406 -20.39 15.44 -16.49
CA ASN A 406 -19.38 16.21 -17.20
C ASN A 406 -18.15 16.48 -16.29
N LEU A 407 -18.40 16.87 -15.04
CA LEU A 407 -17.33 17.01 -14.05
C LEU A 407 -16.65 15.66 -13.78
N GLY A 408 -17.38 14.55 -13.81
CA GLY A 408 -16.82 13.22 -13.71
C GLY A 408 -15.85 12.86 -14.84
N TYR A 409 -16.13 13.29 -16.07
CA TYR A 409 -15.19 13.12 -17.20
C TYR A 409 -13.96 14.00 -17.05
N VAL A 410 -14.11 15.25 -16.65
CA VAL A 410 -13.00 16.16 -16.39
C VAL A 410 -12.10 15.58 -15.29
N HIS A 411 -12.70 15.12 -14.18
CA HIS A 411 -11.97 14.47 -13.09
C HIS A 411 -11.17 13.26 -13.58
N PHE A 412 -11.80 12.37 -14.36
CA PHE A 412 -11.11 11.21 -14.90
C PHE A 412 -9.88 11.59 -15.74
N TRP A 413 -10.07 12.47 -16.74
CA TRP A 413 -8.99 12.79 -17.67
C TRP A 413 -7.83 13.53 -17.02
N ILE A 414 -8.10 14.48 -16.13
CA ILE A 414 -7.05 15.18 -15.39
C ILE A 414 -6.28 14.20 -14.51
N THR A 415 -6.98 13.33 -13.78
CA THR A 415 -6.34 12.36 -12.87
C THR A 415 -5.57 11.30 -13.64
N PHE A 416 -6.14 10.77 -14.74
CA PHE A 416 -5.50 9.71 -15.54
C PHE A 416 -4.21 10.19 -16.21
N ILE A 417 -4.29 11.33 -16.89
CA ILE A 417 -3.13 11.93 -17.57
C ILE A 417 -2.10 12.39 -16.52
N GLY A 418 -2.55 13.07 -15.46
CA GLY A 418 -1.67 13.57 -14.40
C GLY A 418 -0.90 12.44 -13.70
N ALA A 419 -1.56 11.33 -13.38
CA ALA A 419 -0.90 10.18 -12.75
C ALA A 419 0.19 9.57 -13.65
N TYR A 420 -0.06 9.40 -14.94
CA TYR A 420 0.98 8.91 -15.87
C TYR A 420 2.11 9.93 -16.05
N LEU A 421 1.81 11.23 -16.14
CA LEU A 421 2.84 12.28 -16.28
C LEU A 421 3.75 12.39 -15.05
N VAL A 422 3.21 12.11 -13.86
CA VAL A 422 3.98 12.17 -12.61
C VAL A 422 4.78 10.89 -12.41
N PHE A 423 4.14 9.72 -12.46
CA PHE A 423 4.75 8.48 -12.00
C PHE A 423 5.50 7.71 -13.08
N PHE A 424 5.09 7.80 -14.35
CA PHE A 424 5.76 7.02 -15.40
C PHE A 424 7.21 7.47 -15.66
N PRO A 425 7.54 8.79 -15.70
CA PRO A 425 8.92 9.25 -15.86
C PRO A 425 9.85 8.83 -14.72
N LEU A 426 9.33 8.57 -13.51
CA LEU A 426 10.15 8.16 -12.38
C LEU A 426 10.88 6.81 -12.61
N HIS A 427 10.37 5.94 -13.51
CA HIS A 427 11.09 4.73 -13.92
C HIS A 427 12.42 5.07 -14.60
N TYR A 428 12.41 6.06 -15.48
CA TYR A 428 13.62 6.51 -16.19
C TYR A 428 14.59 7.22 -15.24
N ILE A 429 14.06 8.04 -14.33
CA ILE A 429 14.87 8.71 -13.31
C ILE A 429 15.57 7.67 -12.42
N GLY A 430 14.85 6.60 -12.01
CA GLY A 430 15.42 5.52 -11.20
C GLY A 430 16.56 4.75 -11.90
N ILE A 431 16.46 4.57 -13.22
CA ILE A 431 17.51 3.92 -14.02
C ILE A 431 18.67 4.90 -14.30
N CYS A 432 18.36 6.17 -14.67
CA CYS A 432 19.37 7.16 -15.04
C CYS A 432 20.32 7.54 -13.90
N LEU A 433 19.84 7.55 -12.66
CA LEU A 433 20.68 7.83 -11.49
C LEU A 433 21.74 6.76 -11.27
N LEU A 434 21.54 5.54 -11.76
CA LEU A 434 22.57 4.50 -11.80
C LEU A 434 23.68 4.83 -12.81
N TYR A 435 23.30 5.33 -13.99
CA TYR A 435 24.25 5.70 -15.05
C TYR A 435 25.10 6.92 -14.69
N THR A 436 24.55 7.86 -13.89
CA THR A 436 25.29 9.06 -13.48
C THR A 436 26.26 8.80 -12.31
N SER A 437 26.03 7.77 -11.49
CA SER A 437 26.99 7.39 -10.45
C SER A 437 28.22 6.69 -11.03
N ASP A 438 28.05 5.87 -12.08
CA ASP A 438 29.15 5.19 -12.75
C ASP A 438 30.02 6.16 -13.60
N ALA A 439 29.41 7.22 -14.13
CA ALA A 439 30.13 8.26 -14.88
C ALA A 439 30.92 9.25 -14.01
N ALA A 440 30.75 9.23 -12.70
CA ALA A 440 31.51 10.06 -11.76
C ALA A 440 32.75 9.33 -11.19
N ASP A 441 32.86 8.01 -11.45
CA ASP A 441 33.98 7.15 -11.03
C ASP A 441 34.99 6.89 -12.19
N GLU A 442 34.70 7.39 -13.44
CA GLU A 442 35.63 7.49 -14.56
C GLU A 442 36.15 8.94 -14.70
#